data_e11da20c7b729c445599403411193b32
#
_entry.id   e11da20c7b729c445599403411193b32
#
_cell.length_a   1.000
_cell.length_b   1.000
_cell.length_c   1.000
_cell.angle_alpha   90.00
_cell.angle_beta   90.00
_cell.angle_gamma   90.00
#
_symmetry.space_group_name_H-M   'P 1'
#
loop_
_entity.id
_entity.type
_entity.pdbx_description
1 polymer ?
#
loop_
_entity_poly.entity_id
_entity_poly.type
_entity_poly.pdbx_seq_one_letter_code
_entity_poly.pdbx_strand_id
1 'polypeptide(L)'
;MKQIVRVAAVAVLLAAFSAGTALANHAWATYHWARTANPFTLKIGDNVSAAWDAYLGNAATDWQVTSGACNNASNPVRCNIVAGGTSVRRCNSVSGTIQACNSTYGNNGWLGLASISVNGGHITAGTVKLNDTYYNTATYNTPAWRRLVMEQEVGHCFGLAHQDENQTNPDLLDACGRGSCMDYSNDPANQGTPNQHDYDQLVTIYGHLDATTTIAANLPAGQAFAVGRPDFDLDMVDPDNQATWGMPVHFRNGRADVFERVMGNGKSVLTHVFWVE
;
A
#
# COMPACT_ATOMS: atom_id res chain seq x y z
N MET A 1 -48.20 25.81 60.94
CA MET A 1 -48.14 25.08 59.62
C MET A 1 -46.86 25.47 58.94
N LYS A 2 -45.86 24.59 58.92
CA LYS A 2 -44.57 24.83 58.27
C LYS A 2 -44.59 24.14 56.88
N GLN A 3 -44.50 24.91 55.80
CA GLN A 3 -44.35 24.39 54.43
C GLN A 3 -42.92 23.99 54.24
N ILE A 4 -42.71 22.73 53.82
CA ILE A 4 -41.40 22.19 53.42
C ILE A 4 -41.31 22.33 51.92
N VAL A 5 -40.42 23.22 51.44
CA VAL A 5 -40.06 23.34 50.03
C VAL A 5 -39.09 22.23 49.74
N ARG A 6 -39.47 21.30 48.83
CA ARG A 6 -38.57 20.26 48.28
C ARG A 6 -37.89 20.84 47.03
N VAL A 7 -36.62 21.06 47.13
CA VAL A 7 -35.77 21.38 45.98
C VAL A 7 -35.37 20.05 45.31
N ALA A 8 -35.85 19.82 44.10
CA ALA A 8 -35.42 18.72 43.27
C ALA A 8 -34.15 19.13 42.50
N ALA A 9 -33.03 18.51 42.85
CA ALA A 9 -31.78 18.69 42.07
C ALA A 9 -31.85 17.79 40.84
N VAL A 10 -31.89 18.41 39.66
CA VAL A 10 -31.75 17.71 38.38
C VAL A 10 -30.24 17.54 38.10
N ALA A 11 -29.74 16.32 38.25
CA ALA A 11 -28.38 15.97 37.81
C ALA A 11 -28.39 15.73 36.31
N VAL A 12 -27.81 16.64 35.54
CA VAL A 12 -27.55 16.45 34.10
C VAL A 12 -26.30 15.59 33.98
N LEU A 13 -26.47 14.31 33.64
CA LEU A 13 -25.36 13.46 33.20
C LEU A 13 -24.92 13.93 31.82
N LEU A 14 -23.79 14.62 31.74
CA LEU A 14 -23.04 14.75 30.48
C LEU A 14 -22.36 13.41 30.16
N ALA A 15 -22.95 12.64 29.27
CA ALA A 15 -22.28 11.53 28.65
C ALA A 15 -21.22 12.12 27.70
N ALA A 16 -19.96 12.12 28.14
CA ALA A 16 -18.83 12.37 27.24
C ALA A 16 -18.74 11.17 26.30
N PHE A 17 -19.25 11.33 25.09
CA PHE A 17 -18.88 10.46 24.00
C PHE A 17 -17.39 10.69 23.73
N SER A 18 -16.53 9.84 24.28
CA SER A 18 -15.18 9.67 23.72
C SER A 18 -15.37 9.10 22.32
N ALA A 19 -15.24 9.93 21.29
CA ALA A 19 -14.98 9.44 19.96
C ALA A 19 -13.68 8.64 20.07
N GLY A 20 -13.81 7.31 20.16
CA GLY A 20 -12.68 6.43 20.00
C GLY A 20 -12.09 6.74 18.62
N THR A 21 -10.84 7.18 18.59
CA THR A 21 -10.09 7.19 17.33
C THR A 21 -10.19 5.79 16.79
N ALA A 22 -10.81 5.63 15.61
CA ALA A 22 -10.73 4.38 14.88
C ALA A 22 -9.24 4.12 14.69
N LEU A 23 -8.72 3.09 15.36
CA LEU A 23 -7.34 2.69 15.17
C LEU A 23 -7.21 2.24 13.71
N ALA A 24 -6.29 2.83 13.00
CA ALA A 24 -5.91 2.38 11.68
C ALA A 24 -5.57 0.89 11.75
N ASN A 25 -6.21 0.05 10.94
CA ASN A 25 -6.14 -1.41 11.04
C ASN A 25 -6.11 -2.11 9.66
N HIS A 26 -5.72 -1.38 8.62
CA HIS A 26 -5.61 -1.91 7.26
C HIS A 26 -4.15 -2.25 6.90
N ALA A 27 -3.59 -3.23 7.57
CA ALA A 27 -2.27 -3.78 7.26
C ALA A 27 -2.38 -5.22 6.75
N TRP A 28 -1.45 -5.63 5.89
CA TRP A 28 -1.28 -7.04 5.55
C TRP A 28 -0.62 -7.77 6.72
N ALA A 29 -1.44 -8.30 7.62
CA ALA A 29 -1.00 -8.92 8.87
C ALA A 29 -0.02 -8.00 9.63
N THR A 30 1.18 -8.52 9.95
CA THR A 30 2.28 -7.75 10.58
C THR A 30 3.42 -7.46 9.60
N TYR A 31 3.20 -7.61 8.29
CA TYR A 31 4.24 -7.49 7.29
C TYR A 31 4.73 -6.06 7.15
N HIS A 32 6.04 -5.90 7.25
CA HIS A 32 6.71 -4.60 7.17
C HIS A 32 8.15 -4.76 6.69
N TRP A 33 8.75 -3.68 6.21
CA TRP A 33 10.18 -3.64 5.94
C TRP A 33 10.94 -3.58 7.26
N ALA A 34 11.82 -4.55 7.51
CA ALA A 34 12.69 -4.49 8.68
C ALA A 34 13.65 -3.31 8.58
N ARG A 35 13.82 -2.54 9.67
CA ARG A 35 14.69 -1.36 9.72
C ARG A 35 15.11 -1.07 11.15
N THR A 36 16.30 -0.49 11.28
CA THR A 36 16.93 -0.16 12.56
C THR A 36 16.74 1.29 12.99
N ALA A 37 16.10 2.11 12.15
CA ALA A 37 15.80 3.52 12.43
C ALA A 37 14.57 4.01 11.66
N ASN A 38 13.90 5.04 12.20
CA ASN A 38 12.89 5.85 11.52
C ASN A 38 13.39 7.31 11.44
N PRO A 39 13.07 8.08 10.40
CA PRO A 39 12.47 7.60 9.15
C PRO A 39 13.42 6.70 8.36
N PHE A 40 12.85 5.87 7.47
CA PHE A 40 13.62 5.02 6.59
C PHE A 40 13.34 5.36 5.11
N THR A 41 14.29 5.09 4.23
CA THR A 41 14.15 5.36 2.80
C THR A 41 14.10 4.07 2.00
N LEU A 42 13.02 3.87 1.26
CA LEU A 42 12.89 2.80 0.28
C LEU A 42 13.25 3.32 -1.11
N LYS A 43 14.03 2.54 -1.83
CA LYS A 43 14.30 2.78 -3.25
C LYS A 43 13.17 2.21 -4.08
N ILE A 44 12.65 3.00 -5.01
CA ILE A 44 11.69 2.56 -6.02
C ILE A 44 12.40 2.60 -7.37
N GLY A 45 12.64 1.43 -7.95
CA GLY A 45 13.23 1.29 -9.27
C GLY A 45 12.23 1.68 -10.35
N ASP A 46 12.59 2.67 -11.12
CA ASP A 46 11.82 3.19 -12.22
C ASP A 46 12.08 2.36 -13.49
N ASN A 47 11.17 1.46 -13.80
CA ASN A 47 11.13 0.70 -15.03
C ASN A 47 9.85 1.02 -15.83
N VAL A 48 9.21 2.16 -15.53
CA VAL A 48 8.01 2.57 -16.25
C VAL A 48 8.36 3.34 -17.52
N SER A 49 7.42 3.43 -18.43
CA SER A 49 7.54 4.28 -19.61
C SER A 49 7.25 5.75 -19.25
N ALA A 50 7.67 6.68 -20.09
CA ALA A 50 7.43 8.11 -19.93
C ALA A 50 5.95 8.49 -19.70
N ALA A 51 5.01 7.64 -20.13
CA ALA A 51 3.59 7.83 -19.87
C ALA A 51 3.20 7.64 -18.38
N TRP A 52 4.11 7.05 -17.58
CA TRP A 52 3.90 6.74 -16.17
C TRP A 52 4.84 7.50 -15.23
N ASP A 53 5.92 8.13 -15.73
CA ASP A 53 6.93 8.82 -14.91
C ASP A 53 6.32 9.80 -13.91
N ALA A 54 5.35 10.61 -14.37
CA ALA A 54 4.71 11.59 -13.50
C ALA A 54 3.88 10.94 -12.38
N TYR A 55 3.24 9.80 -12.63
CA TYR A 55 2.44 9.08 -11.64
C TYR A 55 3.32 8.39 -10.61
N LEU A 56 4.45 7.80 -11.03
CA LEU A 56 5.45 7.25 -10.13
C LEU A 56 6.08 8.35 -9.25
N GLY A 57 6.38 9.50 -9.86
CA GLY A 57 6.89 10.68 -9.14
C GLY A 57 5.91 11.19 -8.09
N ASN A 58 4.60 11.22 -8.42
CA ASN A 58 3.54 11.60 -7.49
C ASN A 58 3.46 10.59 -6.34
N ALA A 59 3.40 9.29 -6.62
CA ALA A 59 3.33 8.27 -5.59
C ALA A 59 4.52 8.34 -4.62
N ALA A 60 5.74 8.51 -5.13
CA ALA A 60 6.91 8.69 -4.28
C ALA A 60 6.81 9.96 -3.41
N THR A 61 6.18 11.02 -3.91
CA THR A 61 6.00 12.28 -3.18
C THR A 61 4.91 12.17 -2.14
N ASP A 62 3.76 11.60 -2.52
CA ASP A 62 2.56 11.57 -1.68
C ASP A 62 2.75 10.60 -0.48
N TRP A 63 3.34 9.42 -0.69
CA TRP A 63 3.59 8.46 0.39
C TRP A 63 4.61 8.93 1.45
N GLN A 64 5.41 9.95 1.20
CA GLN A 64 6.39 10.48 2.16
C GLN A 64 5.98 11.79 2.84
N VAL A 65 4.75 12.25 2.64
CA VAL A 65 4.29 13.53 3.21
C VAL A 65 4.25 13.47 4.73
N THR A 66 4.78 14.53 5.37
CA THR A 66 4.83 14.67 6.84
C THR A 66 4.30 16.04 7.32
N SER A 67 3.91 16.93 6.42
CA SER A 67 3.48 18.28 6.76
C SER A 67 2.15 18.64 6.12
N GLY A 68 1.45 19.60 6.70
CA GLY A 68 0.13 20.04 6.25
C GLY A 68 -1.02 19.42 7.09
N ALA A 69 -2.21 19.99 6.91
CA ALA A 69 -3.41 19.47 7.55
C ALA A 69 -3.73 18.06 7.04
N CYS A 70 -4.24 17.21 7.92
CA CYS A 70 -4.61 15.83 7.61
C CYS A 70 -3.47 14.96 7.05
N ASN A 71 -2.25 15.24 7.49
CA ASN A 71 -1.08 14.40 7.27
C ASN A 71 -0.49 14.02 8.64
N ASN A 72 0.39 13.02 8.67
CA ASN A 72 1.03 12.61 9.92
C ASN A 72 2.51 13.00 9.95
N ALA A 73 2.88 13.91 10.86
CA ALA A 73 4.27 14.37 10.99
C ALA A 73 5.25 13.25 11.37
N SER A 74 4.72 12.14 11.91
CA SER A 74 5.50 10.96 12.30
C SER A 74 5.57 9.91 11.19
N ASN A 75 5.01 10.17 9.98
CA ASN A 75 5.12 9.24 8.86
C ASN A 75 6.58 8.82 8.66
N PRO A 76 6.89 7.52 8.81
CA PRO A 76 8.28 7.05 8.79
C PRO A 76 8.82 6.80 7.38
N VAL A 77 7.95 6.73 6.37
CA VAL A 77 8.32 6.34 4.99
C VAL A 77 8.96 7.52 4.26
N ARG A 78 10.06 7.25 3.56
CA ARG A 78 10.67 8.11 2.54
C ARG A 78 10.89 7.29 1.29
N CYS A 79 10.65 7.89 0.14
CA CYS A 79 10.80 7.27 -1.16
C CYS A 79 11.96 7.91 -1.94
N ASN A 80 12.74 7.08 -2.62
CA ASN A 80 13.80 7.55 -3.51
C ASN A 80 13.69 6.79 -4.84
N ILE A 81 13.26 7.50 -5.89
CA ILE A 81 13.21 6.93 -7.23
C ILE A 81 14.65 6.81 -7.74
N VAL A 82 14.98 5.62 -8.22
CA VAL A 82 16.27 5.29 -8.82
C VAL A 82 16.07 4.64 -10.17
N ALA A 83 17.09 4.61 -11.02
CA ALA A 83 17.01 3.89 -12.28
C ALA A 83 16.60 2.44 -12.04
N GLY A 84 15.69 1.93 -12.85
CA GLY A 84 15.18 0.58 -12.76
C GLY A 84 16.23 -0.47 -13.02
N GLY A 85 16.10 -1.61 -12.35
CA GLY A 85 17.06 -2.72 -12.43
C GLY A 85 16.55 -3.92 -13.23
N THR A 86 15.40 -3.82 -13.91
CA THR A 86 14.75 -4.97 -14.55
C THR A 86 14.15 -4.64 -15.91
N SER A 87 13.77 -5.67 -16.66
CA SER A 87 12.99 -5.48 -17.88
C SER A 87 11.54 -5.10 -17.55
N VAL A 88 11.01 -4.14 -18.31
CA VAL A 88 9.65 -3.58 -18.06
C VAL A 88 8.54 -4.64 -18.00
N ARG A 89 8.57 -5.65 -18.86
CA ARG A 89 7.52 -6.68 -18.90
C ARG A 89 7.65 -7.70 -17.75
N ARG A 90 8.86 -8.19 -17.47
CA ARG A 90 9.05 -9.17 -16.40
C ARG A 90 8.91 -8.52 -15.04
N CYS A 91 9.41 -7.30 -14.89
CA CYS A 91 9.42 -6.61 -13.63
C CYS A 91 9.99 -7.48 -12.51
N ASN A 92 11.17 -8.01 -12.73
CA ASN A 92 11.83 -8.86 -11.74
C ASN A 92 12.10 -8.05 -10.48
N SER A 93 11.96 -8.68 -9.35
CA SER A 93 12.23 -8.08 -8.07
C SER A 93 13.71 -7.82 -7.83
N VAL A 94 13.99 -6.84 -7.02
CA VAL A 94 15.34 -6.54 -6.50
C VAL A 94 15.24 -6.44 -5.00
N SER A 95 15.90 -7.34 -4.29
CA SER A 95 15.85 -7.39 -2.83
C SER A 95 16.18 -6.04 -2.19
N GLY A 96 15.37 -5.67 -1.20
CA GLY A 96 15.51 -4.41 -0.47
C GLY A 96 14.96 -3.19 -1.19
N THR A 97 14.22 -3.37 -2.28
CA THR A 97 13.63 -2.30 -3.09
C THR A 97 12.21 -2.65 -3.55
N ILE A 98 11.51 -1.64 -4.06
CA ILE A 98 10.31 -1.82 -4.86
C ILE A 98 10.69 -1.61 -6.33
N GLN A 99 10.15 -2.39 -7.27
CA GLN A 99 10.31 -2.19 -8.70
C GLN A 99 8.96 -1.86 -9.31
N ALA A 100 8.82 -0.69 -9.95
CA ALA A 100 7.62 -0.27 -10.63
C ALA A 100 7.79 -0.42 -12.14
N CYS A 101 6.83 -1.07 -12.80
CA CYS A 101 6.87 -1.38 -14.22
C CYS A 101 5.50 -1.23 -14.86
N ASN A 102 5.44 -0.95 -16.15
CA ASN A 102 4.23 -1.04 -16.94
C ASN A 102 4.50 -1.78 -18.26
N SER A 103 3.54 -2.53 -18.73
CA SER A 103 3.61 -3.22 -20.03
C SER A 103 2.22 -3.61 -20.51
N THR A 104 2.09 -3.97 -21.77
CA THR A 104 0.89 -4.65 -22.30
C THR A 104 0.92 -6.12 -21.89
N TYR A 105 0.21 -6.46 -20.82
CA TYR A 105 0.11 -7.85 -20.30
C TYR A 105 -1.04 -8.64 -20.92
N GLY A 106 -1.90 -8.01 -21.72
CA GLY A 106 -3.06 -8.66 -22.35
C GLY A 106 -4.35 -8.45 -21.57
N ASN A 107 -5.45 -9.01 -22.11
CA ASN A 107 -6.80 -8.90 -21.55
C ASN A 107 -7.02 -9.94 -20.45
N ASN A 108 -6.21 -9.90 -19.41
CA ASN A 108 -6.22 -10.84 -18.28
C ASN A 108 -7.05 -10.37 -17.08
N GLY A 109 -7.72 -9.22 -17.20
CA GLY A 109 -8.72 -8.74 -16.25
C GLY A 109 -8.18 -7.90 -15.10
N TRP A 110 -6.89 -7.55 -15.03
CA TRP A 110 -6.33 -6.71 -13.97
C TRP A 110 -5.73 -5.40 -14.53
N LEU A 111 -5.85 -4.33 -13.74
CA LEU A 111 -5.27 -3.01 -14.01
C LEU A 111 -3.88 -2.88 -13.40
N GLY A 112 -3.73 -3.32 -12.15
CA GLY A 112 -2.51 -3.28 -11.37
C GLY A 112 -2.29 -4.56 -10.57
N LEU A 113 -1.02 -4.84 -10.28
CA LEU A 113 -0.60 -5.89 -9.36
C LEU A 113 0.47 -5.34 -8.43
N ALA A 114 0.28 -5.47 -7.13
CA ALA A 114 1.35 -5.35 -6.16
C ALA A 114 1.73 -6.74 -5.65
N SER A 115 3.01 -7.06 -5.65
CA SER A 115 3.48 -8.28 -5.01
C SER A 115 4.62 -7.98 -4.05
N ILE A 116 4.57 -8.58 -2.87
CA ILE A 116 5.63 -8.48 -1.86
C ILE A 116 6.16 -9.87 -1.52
N SER A 117 7.47 -9.98 -1.40
CA SER A 117 8.13 -11.14 -0.83
C SER A 117 8.30 -10.93 0.67
N VAL A 118 7.94 -11.94 1.45
CA VAL A 118 7.99 -11.91 2.92
C VAL A 118 8.86 -13.04 3.43
N ASN A 119 9.69 -12.75 4.42
CA ASN A 119 10.49 -13.73 5.13
C ASN A 119 10.43 -13.45 6.64
N GLY A 120 9.84 -14.37 7.41
CA GLY A 120 9.71 -14.23 8.86
C GLY A 120 8.93 -12.98 9.30
N GLY A 121 7.94 -12.54 8.52
CA GLY A 121 7.16 -11.34 8.79
C GLY A 121 7.74 -10.05 8.19
N HIS A 122 8.97 -10.08 7.66
CA HIS A 122 9.58 -8.90 7.06
C HIS A 122 9.47 -8.92 5.54
N ILE A 123 9.08 -7.79 4.96
CA ILE A 123 9.10 -7.59 3.50
C ILE A 123 10.57 -7.50 3.05
N THR A 124 10.91 -8.23 2.00
CA THR A 124 12.27 -8.31 1.46
C THR A 124 12.38 -7.73 0.05
N ALA A 125 11.28 -7.68 -0.69
CA ALA A 125 11.19 -7.08 -2.02
C ALA A 125 9.73 -6.73 -2.34
N GLY A 126 9.52 -5.77 -3.23
CA GLY A 126 8.20 -5.43 -3.77
C GLY A 126 8.24 -5.23 -5.28
N THR A 127 7.14 -5.50 -5.96
CA THR A 127 6.94 -5.14 -7.37
C THR A 127 5.55 -4.53 -7.57
N VAL A 128 5.49 -3.52 -8.43
CA VAL A 128 4.26 -2.91 -8.93
C VAL A 128 4.23 -3.10 -10.44
N LYS A 129 3.16 -3.70 -10.95
CA LYS A 129 2.96 -3.91 -12.39
C LYS A 129 1.66 -3.26 -12.85
N LEU A 130 1.71 -2.49 -13.92
CA LEU A 130 0.58 -1.76 -14.49
C LEU A 130 0.29 -2.26 -15.89
N ASN A 131 -0.98 -2.61 -16.17
CA ASN A 131 -1.35 -3.26 -17.43
C ASN A 131 -1.80 -2.25 -18.49
N ASP A 132 -0.88 -1.83 -19.33
CA ASP A 132 -1.15 -0.88 -20.42
C ASP A 132 -2.19 -1.36 -21.43
N THR A 133 -2.51 -2.64 -21.47
CA THR A 133 -3.60 -3.13 -22.31
C THR A 133 -4.91 -2.42 -22.00
N TYR A 134 -5.20 -2.18 -20.72
CA TYR A 134 -6.40 -1.46 -20.29
C TYR A 134 -6.20 0.05 -20.26
N TYR A 135 -5.03 0.55 -19.88
CA TYR A 135 -4.74 1.98 -19.88
C TYR A 135 -4.64 2.60 -21.28
N ASN A 136 -4.65 1.79 -22.33
CA ASN A 136 -4.82 2.25 -23.70
C ASN A 136 -6.29 2.27 -24.16
N THR A 137 -7.25 1.93 -23.29
CA THR A 137 -8.69 1.98 -23.57
C THR A 137 -9.29 3.31 -23.09
N ALA A 138 -10.43 3.70 -23.67
CA ALA A 138 -11.08 4.97 -23.30
C ALA A 138 -11.49 5.03 -21.81
N THR A 139 -11.87 3.91 -21.21
CA THR A 139 -12.32 3.82 -19.81
C THR A 139 -11.19 4.16 -18.83
N TYR A 140 -10.01 3.56 -19.03
CA TYR A 140 -8.92 3.64 -18.06
C TYR A 140 -7.80 4.59 -18.48
N ASN A 141 -7.81 5.11 -19.70
CA ASN A 141 -6.82 6.09 -20.18
C ASN A 141 -7.10 7.49 -19.65
N THR A 142 -7.16 7.63 -18.33
CA THR A 142 -7.36 8.90 -17.66
C THR A 142 -6.29 9.14 -16.60
N PRO A 143 -5.94 10.41 -16.32
CA PRO A 143 -5.00 10.72 -15.23
C PRO A 143 -5.45 10.18 -13.86
N ALA A 144 -6.76 10.22 -13.58
CA ALA A 144 -7.32 9.76 -12.31
C ALA A 144 -7.10 8.25 -12.10
N TRP A 145 -7.44 7.42 -13.08
CA TRP A 145 -7.21 5.97 -12.99
C TRP A 145 -5.72 5.60 -12.89
N ARG A 146 -4.85 6.25 -13.68
CA ARG A 146 -3.41 6.00 -13.60
C ARG A 146 -2.85 6.37 -12.23
N ARG A 147 -3.30 7.50 -11.66
CA ARG A 147 -2.87 7.94 -10.34
C ARG A 147 -3.34 6.97 -9.27
N LEU A 148 -4.64 6.69 -9.20
CA LEU A 148 -5.22 5.78 -8.20
C LEU A 148 -4.47 4.46 -8.16
N VAL A 149 -4.33 3.78 -9.30
CA VAL A 149 -3.74 2.44 -9.31
C VAL A 149 -2.24 2.47 -8.98
N MET A 150 -1.49 3.47 -9.47
CA MET A 150 -0.07 3.62 -9.09
C MET A 150 0.08 3.84 -7.58
N GLU A 151 -0.71 4.74 -6.99
CA GLU A 151 -0.67 5.05 -5.55
C GLU A 151 -1.02 3.83 -4.72
N GLN A 152 -2.09 3.12 -5.08
CA GLN A 152 -2.55 1.95 -4.33
C GLN A 152 -1.52 0.82 -4.36
N GLU A 153 -1.02 0.45 -5.53
CA GLU A 153 -0.07 -0.66 -5.65
C GLU A 153 1.27 -0.34 -4.96
N VAL A 154 1.70 0.92 -4.96
CA VAL A 154 2.87 1.36 -4.17
C VAL A 154 2.56 1.27 -2.67
N GLY A 155 1.36 1.67 -2.22
CA GLY A 155 0.91 1.55 -0.83
C GLY A 155 0.94 0.12 -0.31
N HIS A 156 0.47 -0.84 -1.11
CA HIS A 156 0.56 -2.26 -0.78
C HIS A 156 2.00 -2.73 -0.55
N CYS A 157 2.95 -2.19 -1.30
CA CYS A 157 4.36 -2.51 -1.09
C CYS A 157 4.94 -1.99 0.23
N PHE A 158 4.24 -1.09 0.94
CA PHE A 158 4.59 -0.69 2.32
C PHE A 158 3.93 -1.56 3.39
N GLY A 159 3.16 -2.57 3.02
CA GLY A 159 2.45 -3.46 3.95
C GLY A 159 1.02 -3.02 4.26
N LEU A 160 0.48 -2.04 3.56
CA LEU A 160 -0.90 -1.61 3.70
C LEU A 160 -1.87 -2.58 3.00
N ALA A 161 -3.01 -2.85 3.63
CA ALA A 161 -4.21 -3.42 3.02
C ALA A 161 -5.19 -2.29 2.66
N HIS A 162 -6.41 -2.64 2.24
CA HIS A 162 -7.43 -1.64 1.95
C HIS A 162 -8.01 -1.03 3.22
N GLN A 163 -8.33 0.27 3.16
CA GLN A 163 -8.97 1.01 4.25
C GLN A 163 -10.46 0.66 4.35
N ASP A 164 -11.14 0.62 3.21
CA ASP A 164 -12.51 0.16 3.07
C ASP A 164 -12.62 -0.75 1.84
N GLU A 165 -13.43 -1.80 1.97
CA GLU A 165 -13.63 -2.80 0.90
C GLU A 165 -15.03 -2.76 0.31
N ASN A 166 -15.87 -1.84 0.77
CA ASN A 166 -17.24 -1.72 0.34
C ASN A 166 -17.41 -0.57 -0.67
N GLN A 167 -17.37 -0.87 -1.95
CA GLN A 167 -17.59 0.10 -3.03
C GLN A 167 -18.97 0.75 -3.05
N THR A 168 -19.95 0.27 -2.27
CA THR A 168 -21.33 0.77 -2.29
C THR A 168 -21.65 1.73 -1.16
N ASN A 169 -20.80 1.84 -0.15
CA ASN A 169 -20.92 2.87 0.88
C ASN A 169 -20.26 4.18 0.41
N PRO A 170 -20.54 5.31 1.05
CA PRO A 170 -19.77 6.52 0.82
C PRO A 170 -18.30 6.30 1.17
N ASP A 171 -17.40 6.84 0.34
CA ASP A 171 -15.96 6.81 0.59
C ASP A 171 -15.63 7.37 1.98
N LEU A 172 -14.70 6.73 2.68
CA LEU A 172 -14.22 7.20 3.97
C LEU A 172 -13.30 8.41 3.74
N LEU A 173 -13.80 9.59 4.08
CA LEU A 173 -13.05 10.83 3.95
C LEU A 173 -12.31 11.16 5.24
N ASP A 174 -11.08 11.64 5.15
CA ASP A 174 -10.37 12.21 6.27
C ASP A 174 -10.96 13.58 6.70
N ALA A 175 -10.43 14.17 7.76
CA ALA A 175 -10.91 15.45 8.27
C ALA A 175 -10.75 16.63 7.28
N CYS A 176 -9.97 16.46 6.23
CA CYS A 176 -9.82 17.41 5.12
C CYS A 176 -10.72 17.10 3.92
N GLY A 177 -11.59 16.09 4.02
CA GLY A 177 -12.48 15.66 2.95
C GLY A 177 -11.77 14.92 1.82
N ARG A 178 -10.63 14.28 2.09
CA ARG A 178 -9.88 13.48 1.10
C ARG A 178 -10.21 12.01 1.26
N GLY A 179 -10.51 11.35 0.15
CA GLY A 179 -10.56 9.90 0.09
C GLY A 179 -9.16 9.27 0.10
N SER A 180 -9.10 7.95 0.15
CA SER A 180 -7.85 7.19 0.20
C SER A 180 -7.65 6.38 -1.08
N CYS A 181 -6.43 6.34 -1.60
CA CYS A 181 -6.09 5.39 -2.64
C CYS A 181 -6.11 3.93 -2.15
N MET A 182 -6.14 3.71 -0.83
CA MET A 182 -6.28 2.38 -0.22
C MET A 182 -7.74 2.03 0.04
N ASP A 183 -8.69 2.76 -0.55
CA ASP A 183 -10.12 2.49 -0.49
C ASP A 183 -10.61 1.89 -1.82
N TYR A 184 -11.60 1.01 -1.76
CA TYR A 184 -12.30 0.54 -2.95
C TYR A 184 -13.37 1.53 -3.36
N SER A 185 -13.10 2.29 -4.40
CA SER A 185 -14.03 3.27 -4.94
C SER A 185 -14.08 3.23 -6.46
N ASN A 186 -15.26 3.56 -7.00
CA ASN A 186 -15.46 3.81 -8.42
C ASN A 186 -15.19 5.27 -8.81
N ASP A 187 -14.76 6.10 -7.86
CA ASP A 187 -14.42 7.50 -8.08
C ASP A 187 -12.90 7.75 -8.00
N PRO A 188 -12.13 7.39 -9.03
CA PRO A 188 -10.68 7.53 -9.01
C PRO A 188 -10.21 8.99 -8.88
N ALA A 189 -11.08 9.97 -9.14
CA ALA A 189 -10.71 11.37 -9.04
C ALA A 189 -10.53 11.84 -7.58
N ASN A 190 -11.34 11.30 -6.66
CA ASN A 190 -11.31 11.64 -5.24
C ASN A 190 -10.44 10.66 -4.41
N GLN A 191 -10.10 9.50 -4.96
CA GLN A 191 -9.37 8.43 -4.30
C GLN A 191 -7.91 8.30 -4.77
N GLY A 192 -7.38 9.27 -5.49
CA GLY A 192 -6.09 9.17 -6.15
C GLY A 192 -4.86 9.41 -5.25
N THR A 193 -5.01 9.58 -3.92
CA THR A 193 -3.90 9.87 -3.01
C THR A 193 -4.07 9.19 -1.66
N PRO A 194 -2.98 8.98 -0.90
CA PRO A 194 -3.08 8.63 0.51
C PRO A 194 -3.81 9.73 1.29
N ASN A 195 -4.54 9.34 2.32
CA ASN A 195 -5.15 10.27 3.27
C ASN A 195 -4.52 10.14 4.67
N GLN A 196 -5.03 10.87 5.65
CA GLN A 196 -4.49 10.82 7.01
C GLN A 196 -4.52 9.43 7.62
N HIS A 197 -5.57 8.66 7.37
CA HIS A 197 -5.71 7.31 7.93
C HIS A 197 -4.61 6.37 7.42
N ASP A 198 -4.21 6.49 6.15
CA ASP A 198 -3.11 5.70 5.60
C ASP A 198 -1.77 6.04 6.27
N TYR A 199 -1.50 7.34 6.50
CA TYR A 199 -0.28 7.75 7.22
C TYR A 199 -0.30 7.29 8.68
N ASP A 200 -1.44 7.31 9.36
CA ASP A 200 -1.59 6.82 10.72
C ASP A 200 -1.36 5.30 10.78
N GLN A 201 -1.80 4.58 9.74
CA GLN A 201 -1.53 3.14 9.59
C GLN A 201 -0.04 2.88 9.36
N LEU A 202 0.65 3.66 8.54
CA LEU A 202 2.11 3.55 8.39
C LEU A 202 2.84 3.79 9.72
N VAL A 203 2.43 4.79 10.50
CA VAL A 203 2.98 5.02 11.86
C VAL A 203 2.74 3.81 12.76
N THR A 204 1.60 3.16 12.65
CA THR A 204 1.27 1.95 13.42
C THR A 204 2.14 0.75 12.99
N ILE A 205 2.20 0.46 11.69
CA ILE A 205 3.03 -0.64 11.14
C ILE A 205 4.49 -0.46 11.54
N TYR A 206 5.00 0.76 11.45
CA TYR A 206 6.39 1.11 11.64
C TYR A 206 6.70 1.74 13.02
N GLY A 207 5.83 1.53 14.03
CA GLY A 207 5.97 2.07 15.37
C GLY A 207 7.04 1.41 16.26
N HIS A 208 7.62 0.30 15.80
CA HIS A 208 8.74 -0.40 16.45
C HIS A 208 10.01 -0.31 15.59
N LEU A 209 11.12 -0.83 16.06
CA LEU A 209 12.36 -1.01 15.30
C LEU A 209 12.75 -2.48 15.32
N ASP A 210 13.46 -2.91 14.28
CA ASP A 210 13.99 -4.26 14.15
C ASP A 210 15.48 -4.32 14.48
N ALA A 211 15.97 -5.50 14.84
CA ALA A 211 17.40 -5.72 15.09
C ALA A 211 18.23 -5.70 13.79
N THR A 212 17.57 -5.89 12.64
CA THR A 212 18.20 -5.97 11.30
C THR A 212 17.43 -5.11 10.31
N THR A 213 17.92 -5.02 9.09
CA THR A 213 17.22 -4.32 8.00
C THR A 213 17.08 -5.19 6.77
N THR A 214 15.94 -5.07 6.08
CA THR A 214 15.71 -5.63 4.75
C THR A 214 15.80 -4.56 3.65
N ILE A 215 16.07 -3.30 4.00
CA ILE A 215 16.08 -2.16 3.09
C ILE A 215 17.48 -1.97 2.49
N ALA A 216 17.60 -1.98 1.18
CA ALA A 216 18.87 -1.87 0.45
C ALA A 216 19.69 -0.62 0.78
N ALA A 217 19.04 0.50 1.10
CA ALA A 217 19.70 1.77 1.40
C ALA A 217 20.41 1.78 2.76
N ASN A 218 20.01 0.90 3.70
CA ASN A 218 20.42 0.92 5.10
C ASN A 218 21.35 -0.26 5.48
N LEU A 219 21.77 -1.05 4.50
CA LEU A 219 22.67 -2.16 4.78
C LEU A 219 24.10 -1.69 5.02
N PRO A 220 24.81 -2.33 5.97
CA PRO A 220 26.24 -2.10 6.16
C PRO A 220 27.03 -2.34 4.88
N ALA A 221 28.10 -1.58 4.71
CA ALA A 221 29.03 -1.79 3.59
C ALA A 221 29.56 -3.23 3.59
N GLY A 222 29.45 -3.93 2.48
CA GLY A 222 29.79 -5.35 2.33
C GLY A 222 28.62 -6.33 2.38
N GLN A 223 27.44 -5.94 2.89
CA GLN A 223 26.21 -6.74 2.81
C GLN A 223 25.32 -6.34 1.62
N ALA A 224 25.62 -5.24 0.94
CA ALA A 224 24.90 -4.76 -0.22
C ALA A 224 24.78 -5.78 -1.37
N PHE A 225 25.72 -6.74 -1.44
CA PHE A 225 25.66 -7.82 -2.44
C PHE A 225 24.55 -8.85 -2.19
N ALA A 226 24.07 -8.98 -0.95
CA ALA A 226 22.96 -9.89 -0.64
C ALA A 226 21.61 -9.28 -0.98
N VAL A 227 21.50 -7.94 -0.99
CA VAL A 227 20.30 -7.13 -1.23
C VAL A 227 20.33 -6.65 -2.65
N GLY A 228 20.80 -6.74 -3.54
CA GLY A 228 20.73 -6.40 -4.97
C GLY A 228 20.54 -7.64 -5.84
N ARG A 229 20.33 -8.80 -5.20
CA ARG A 229 20.05 -10.02 -5.92
C ARG A 229 18.56 -10.09 -6.28
N PRO A 230 18.21 -10.71 -7.41
CA PRO A 230 16.83 -11.04 -7.71
C PRO A 230 16.21 -11.81 -6.53
N ASP A 231 15.03 -11.42 -6.11
CA ASP A 231 14.24 -12.23 -5.19
C ASP A 231 13.51 -13.29 -6.02
N PHE A 232 14.14 -14.45 -6.16
CA PHE A 232 13.62 -15.52 -7.01
C PHE A 232 12.23 -16.00 -6.56
N ASP A 233 11.88 -15.84 -5.29
CA ASP A 233 10.57 -16.25 -4.79
C ASP A 233 9.48 -15.36 -5.41
N LEU A 234 9.70 -14.05 -5.44
CA LEU A 234 8.78 -13.10 -6.07
C LEU A 234 8.75 -13.25 -7.60
N ASP A 235 9.88 -13.52 -8.24
CA ASP A 235 9.99 -13.71 -9.68
C ASP A 235 9.29 -14.98 -10.20
N MET A 236 8.89 -15.89 -9.29
CA MET A 236 8.06 -17.06 -9.63
C MET A 236 6.57 -16.71 -9.80
N VAL A 237 6.15 -15.51 -9.46
CA VAL A 237 4.78 -15.02 -9.68
C VAL A 237 4.69 -14.46 -11.10
N ASP A 238 4.10 -15.23 -11.99
CA ASP A 238 3.88 -14.83 -13.39
C ASP A 238 2.61 -13.96 -13.49
N PRO A 239 2.69 -12.70 -13.90
CA PRO A 239 1.53 -11.82 -14.02
C PRO A 239 0.51 -12.30 -15.06
N ASP A 240 0.95 -13.10 -16.02
CA ASP A 240 0.12 -13.66 -17.07
C ASP A 240 -0.51 -15.02 -16.68
N ASN A 241 -0.13 -15.59 -15.51
CA ASN A 241 -0.59 -16.90 -15.06
C ASN A 241 -1.01 -16.90 -13.59
N GLN A 242 -2.30 -16.69 -13.33
CA GLN A 242 -2.87 -16.65 -11.99
C GLN A 242 -2.60 -17.91 -11.16
N ALA A 243 -2.40 -19.08 -11.79
CA ALA A 243 -2.06 -20.30 -11.07
C ALA A 243 -0.72 -20.22 -10.33
N THR A 244 0.13 -19.26 -10.66
CA THR A 244 1.41 -19.02 -9.98
C THR A 244 1.29 -18.10 -8.77
N TRP A 245 0.15 -17.43 -8.57
CA TRP A 245 -0.03 -16.45 -7.50
C TRP A 245 -0.23 -17.09 -6.12
N GLY A 246 -0.57 -18.38 -6.08
CA GLY A 246 -0.80 -19.12 -4.84
C GLY A 246 -2.27 -19.31 -4.54
N MET A 247 -2.60 -19.46 -3.26
CA MET A 247 -3.98 -19.63 -2.81
C MET A 247 -4.63 -18.27 -2.54
N PRO A 248 -5.92 -18.10 -2.89
CA PRO A 248 -6.64 -16.90 -2.52
C PRO A 248 -6.78 -16.81 -1.00
N VAL A 249 -6.43 -15.68 -0.43
CA VAL A 249 -6.51 -15.41 1.02
C VAL A 249 -7.49 -14.30 1.34
N HIS A 250 -7.88 -13.50 0.35
CA HIS A 250 -8.89 -12.48 0.47
C HIS A 250 -9.80 -12.45 -0.77
N PHE A 251 -11.06 -12.04 -0.58
CA PHE A 251 -12.08 -11.98 -1.63
C PHE A 251 -12.87 -10.68 -1.52
N ARG A 252 -13.00 -9.99 -2.64
CA ARG A 252 -13.88 -8.85 -2.81
C ARG A 252 -15.02 -9.21 -3.76
N ASN A 253 -16.28 -8.99 -3.33
CA ASN A 253 -17.47 -9.27 -4.15
C ASN A 253 -17.47 -10.68 -4.78
N GLY A 254 -16.93 -11.67 -4.06
CA GLY A 254 -16.83 -13.06 -4.52
C GLY A 254 -15.67 -13.34 -5.49
N ARG A 255 -14.84 -12.33 -5.84
CA ARG A 255 -13.62 -12.51 -6.62
C ARG A 255 -12.40 -12.35 -5.73
N ALA A 256 -11.47 -13.29 -5.81
CA ALA A 256 -10.22 -13.20 -5.08
C ALA A 256 -9.38 -12.01 -5.57
N ASP A 257 -8.86 -11.21 -4.65
CA ASP A 257 -8.04 -10.04 -4.94
C ASP A 257 -6.71 -10.03 -4.19
N VAL A 258 -6.54 -10.87 -3.16
CA VAL A 258 -5.24 -11.13 -2.54
C VAL A 258 -4.96 -12.63 -2.57
N PHE A 259 -3.76 -12.96 -3.00
CA PHE A 259 -3.26 -14.33 -3.09
C PHE A 259 -1.99 -14.47 -2.26
N GLU A 260 -1.81 -15.63 -1.63
CA GLU A 260 -0.58 -15.97 -0.93
C GLU A 260 0.02 -17.27 -1.49
N ARG A 261 1.27 -17.18 -1.90
CA ARG A 261 2.08 -18.33 -2.29
C ARG A 261 3.10 -18.62 -1.19
N VAL A 262 2.85 -19.68 -0.44
CA VAL A 262 3.77 -20.16 0.60
C VAL A 262 4.95 -20.88 -0.04
N MET A 263 6.18 -20.42 0.26
CA MET A 263 7.43 -20.93 -0.30
C MET A 263 8.17 -21.86 0.68
N GLY A 264 7.68 -22.00 1.93
CA GLY A 264 8.32 -22.75 3.00
C GLY A 264 9.36 -21.91 3.78
N ASN A 265 9.81 -22.44 4.92
CA ASN A 265 10.80 -21.81 5.79
C ASN A 265 10.47 -20.36 6.21
N GLY A 266 9.20 -20.07 6.45
CA GLY A 266 8.72 -18.73 6.83
C GLY A 266 8.69 -17.71 5.69
N LYS A 267 8.83 -18.16 4.45
CA LYS A 267 8.75 -17.33 3.26
C LYS A 267 7.40 -17.45 2.58
N SER A 268 6.88 -16.35 2.09
CA SER A 268 5.72 -16.29 1.22
C SER A 268 5.80 -15.11 0.26
N VAL A 269 4.98 -15.16 -0.78
CA VAL A 269 4.71 -14.05 -1.67
C VAL A 269 3.22 -13.72 -1.57
N LEU A 270 2.91 -12.46 -1.25
CA LEU A 270 1.55 -11.94 -1.35
C LEU A 270 1.42 -11.16 -2.66
N THR A 271 0.30 -11.34 -3.34
CA THR A 271 -0.04 -10.61 -4.56
C THR A 271 -1.43 -10.02 -4.42
N HIS A 272 -1.51 -8.70 -4.45
CA HIS A 272 -2.76 -7.94 -4.59
C HIS A 272 -3.06 -7.75 -6.07
N VAL A 273 -4.35 -7.69 -6.41
CA VAL A 273 -4.84 -7.54 -7.78
C VAL A 273 -5.91 -6.46 -7.84
N PHE A 274 -5.59 -5.37 -8.50
CA PHE A 274 -6.59 -4.37 -8.88
C PHE A 274 -7.32 -4.84 -10.15
N TRP A 275 -8.53 -5.33 -9.98
CA TRP A 275 -9.30 -5.87 -11.10
C TRP A 275 -9.94 -4.78 -11.97
N VAL A 276 -10.08 -5.07 -13.25
CA VAL A 276 -10.95 -4.34 -14.19
C VAL A 276 -12.40 -4.54 -13.74
N GLU A 277 -13.19 -3.47 -13.72
CA GLU A 277 -14.61 -3.46 -13.42
C GLU A 277 -15.48 -3.30 -14.69
#